data_a739045d16f4bd7e69c3e7bc0c539f3e
#
_entry.id   a739045d16f4bd7e69c3e7bc0c539f3e
#
_cell.length_a   1.000
_cell.length_b   1.000
_cell.length_c   1.000
_cell.angle_alpha   90.00
_cell.angle_beta   90.00
_cell.angle_gamma   90.00
#
_symmetry.space_group_name_H-M   'P 1'
#
loop_
_entity.id
_entity.type
_entity.pdbx_description
1 polymer ?
#
loop_
_entity_poly.entity_id
_entity_poly.type
_entity_poly.pdbx_seq_one_letter_code
_entity_poly.pdbx_strand_id
1 'polypeptide(L)'
;TPEAEALVIGVAPAGGNLPETWIEDIEDAIRAGCDVVSGLHVFLGEEDHWQSLAEQHGARLFDVRKSPTDDQLRVGDGSVDDVDADVVLTLGTDCAVGKRTTTFELYQAAQADGLDAGWVATGQTGIMVGAHEGVVVDRVPADFIAGVVEDLVSTVAADHDLVFVEGQASLTHRAYSGVTLSILHGAWPDAVVLADEPVREGRTHFERFQVDGVEKELRLIEDLSN
;
A
#
# COMPACT_ATOMS: atom_id res chain seq x y z
N THR A 1 -1.74 22.08 -25.38
CA THR A 1 -1.59 21.00 -24.41
C THR A 1 -2.52 21.30 -23.26
N PRO A 2 -3.32 20.34 -22.73
CA PRO A 2 -4.00 20.58 -21.48
C PRO A 2 -2.92 20.95 -20.44
N GLU A 3 -3.18 21.96 -19.63
CA GLU A 3 -2.31 22.33 -18.54
C GLU A 3 -2.28 21.15 -17.56
N ALA A 4 -1.08 20.61 -17.28
CA ALA A 4 -0.94 19.55 -16.29
C ALA A 4 -1.14 20.17 -14.91
N GLU A 5 -1.93 19.54 -14.06
CA GLU A 5 -2.20 19.99 -12.69
C GLU A 5 -1.24 19.34 -11.68
N ALA A 6 -0.68 18.19 -12.02
CA ALA A 6 0.24 17.46 -11.15
C ALA A 6 1.32 16.70 -11.92
N LEU A 7 2.49 16.57 -11.31
CA LEU A 7 3.55 15.63 -11.65
C LEU A 7 3.47 14.43 -10.71
N VAL A 8 3.29 13.23 -11.27
CA VAL A 8 3.31 11.98 -10.50
C VAL A 8 4.64 11.25 -10.72
N ILE A 9 5.42 11.05 -9.66
CA ILE A 9 6.64 10.26 -9.68
C ILE A 9 6.25 8.78 -9.50
N GLY A 10 5.89 8.14 -10.62
CA GLY A 10 5.40 6.76 -10.65
C GLY A 10 6.48 5.68 -10.71
N VAL A 11 7.76 6.07 -10.71
CA VAL A 11 8.92 5.17 -10.75
C VAL A 11 9.63 5.21 -9.40
N ALA A 12 9.89 4.04 -8.81
CA ALA A 12 10.71 3.92 -7.61
C ALA A 12 12.07 3.30 -7.99
N PRO A 13 13.15 4.08 -8.05
CA PRO A 13 14.48 3.55 -8.28
C PRO A 13 14.91 2.59 -7.17
N ALA A 14 15.79 1.65 -7.48
CA ALA A 14 16.36 0.77 -6.47
C ALA A 14 17.01 1.62 -5.34
N GLY A 15 16.63 1.37 -4.09
CA GLY A 15 17.04 2.17 -2.94
C GLY A 15 16.18 3.42 -2.68
N GLY A 16 15.23 3.75 -3.56
CA GLY A 16 14.23 4.80 -3.34
C GLY A 16 14.76 6.24 -3.29
N ASN A 17 16.01 6.47 -3.70
CA ASN A 17 16.62 7.80 -3.74
C ASN A 17 16.11 8.61 -4.94
N LEU A 18 16.11 9.93 -4.81
CA LEU A 18 15.85 10.85 -5.90
C LEU A 18 17.06 10.91 -6.84
N PRO A 19 16.94 10.52 -8.13
CA PRO A 19 18.02 10.70 -9.09
C PRO A 19 18.28 12.18 -9.36
N GLU A 20 19.56 12.58 -9.44
CA GLU A 20 19.95 13.96 -9.76
C GLU A 20 19.37 14.45 -11.10
N THR A 21 19.20 13.55 -12.05
CA THR A 21 18.65 13.85 -13.38
C THR A 21 17.16 14.23 -13.36
N TRP A 22 16.43 13.95 -12.26
CA TRP A 22 15.01 14.28 -12.12
C TRP A 22 14.77 15.63 -11.41
N ILE A 23 15.81 16.18 -10.78
CA ILE A 23 15.69 17.41 -9.99
C ILE A 23 15.15 18.55 -10.86
N GLU A 24 15.73 18.76 -12.05
CA GLU A 24 15.33 19.82 -12.98
C GLU A 24 13.88 19.64 -13.45
N ASP A 25 13.47 18.42 -13.79
CA ASP A 25 12.10 18.13 -14.23
C ASP A 25 11.08 18.41 -13.13
N ILE A 26 11.40 18.05 -11.87
CA ILE A 26 10.53 18.32 -10.70
C ILE A 26 10.46 19.81 -10.42
N GLU A 27 11.58 20.52 -10.43
CA GLU A 27 11.62 21.98 -10.25
C GLU A 27 10.80 22.70 -11.32
N ASP A 28 10.91 22.29 -12.59
CA ASP A 28 10.16 22.88 -13.69
C ASP A 28 8.65 22.63 -13.57
N ALA A 29 8.25 21.44 -13.10
CA ALA A 29 6.85 21.16 -12.81
C ALA A 29 6.31 22.06 -11.69
N ILE A 30 7.07 22.22 -10.59
CA ILE A 30 6.70 23.11 -9.48
C ILE A 30 6.62 24.57 -9.96
N ARG A 31 7.59 25.05 -10.75
CA ARG A 31 7.57 26.42 -11.32
C ARG A 31 6.38 26.65 -12.25
N ALA A 32 5.89 25.60 -12.88
CA ALA A 32 4.66 25.64 -13.68
C ALA A 32 3.37 25.61 -12.84
N GLY A 33 3.47 25.52 -11.51
CA GLY A 33 2.34 25.44 -10.60
C GLY A 33 1.72 24.05 -10.45
N CYS A 34 2.43 23.01 -10.91
CA CYS A 34 1.96 21.62 -10.76
C CYS A 34 2.21 21.12 -9.33
N ASP A 35 1.21 20.45 -8.75
CA ASP A 35 1.41 19.64 -7.55
C ASP A 35 2.39 18.48 -7.83
N VAL A 36 3.12 18.02 -6.83
CA VAL A 36 4.03 16.87 -6.97
C VAL A 36 3.57 15.74 -6.06
N VAL A 37 3.30 14.57 -6.64
CA VAL A 37 2.96 13.34 -5.91
C VAL A 37 4.15 12.38 -6.00
N SER A 38 4.81 12.14 -4.85
CA SER A 38 6.05 11.38 -4.76
C SER A 38 5.86 10.08 -4.00
N GLY A 39 6.21 8.94 -4.63
CA GLY A 39 6.33 7.62 -3.99
C GLY A 39 7.76 7.25 -3.59
N LEU A 40 8.68 8.21 -3.54
CA LEU A 40 10.07 8.00 -3.17
C LEU A 40 10.24 7.80 -1.65
N HIS A 41 11.41 7.28 -1.24
CA HIS A 41 11.78 7.21 0.18
C HIS A 41 12.33 8.54 0.73
N VAL A 42 12.74 9.43 -0.16
CA VAL A 42 13.06 10.83 0.16
C VAL A 42 11.76 11.62 0.20
N PHE A 43 11.54 12.38 1.26
CA PHE A 43 10.36 13.22 1.41
C PHE A 43 10.67 14.63 0.91
N LEU A 44 10.11 14.98 -0.23
CA LEU A 44 10.28 16.32 -0.82
C LEU A 44 9.69 17.40 0.09
N GLY A 45 8.57 17.09 0.73
CA GLY A 45 7.91 17.98 1.67
C GLY A 45 8.64 18.22 3.00
N GLU A 46 9.78 17.58 3.25
CA GLU A 46 10.62 17.76 4.45
C GLU A 46 11.92 18.53 4.16
N GLU A 47 12.21 18.82 2.89
CA GLU A 47 13.40 19.56 2.49
C GLU A 47 13.07 21.03 2.19
N ASP A 48 13.77 21.96 2.85
CA ASP A 48 13.55 23.43 2.75
C ASP A 48 13.55 23.93 1.30
N HIS A 49 14.40 23.35 0.44
CA HIS A 49 14.48 23.69 -0.97
C HIS A 49 13.16 23.49 -1.69
N TRP A 50 12.57 22.27 -1.57
CA TRP A 50 11.32 21.93 -2.24
C TRP A 50 10.12 22.65 -1.64
N GLN A 51 10.07 22.78 -0.31
CA GLN A 51 9.02 23.51 0.38
C GLN A 51 8.98 24.98 -0.09
N SER A 52 10.14 25.65 -0.09
CA SER A 52 10.24 27.05 -0.49
C SER A 52 9.85 27.25 -1.96
N LEU A 53 10.27 26.33 -2.84
CA LEU A 53 9.93 26.40 -4.26
C LEU A 53 8.41 26.19 -4.47
N ALA A 54 7.82 25.21 -3.80
CA ALA A 54 6.40 24.91 -3.90
C ALA A 54 5.55 26.08 -3.39
N GLU A 55 5.89 26.67 -2.23
CA GLU A 55 5.20 27.83 -1.68
C GLU A 55 5.24 29.05 -2.64
N GLN A 56 6.39 29.31 -3.27
CA GLN A 56 6.54 30.42 -4.21
C GLN A 56 5.66 30.30 -5.45
N HIS A 57 5.35 29.07 -5.88
CA HIS A 57 4.60 28.78 -7.09
C HIS A 57 3.17 28.27 -6.84
N GLY A 58 2.75 28.18 -5.57
CA GLY A 58 1.41 27.71 -5.19
C GLY A 58 1.16 26.23 -5.43
N ALA A 59 2.23 25.43 -5.56
CA ALA A 59 2.19 23.98 -5.70
C ALA A 59 2.17 23.27 -4.34
N ARG A 60 1.66 22.03 -4.31
CA ARG A 60 1.65 21.17 -3.12
C ARG A 60 2.55 19.98 -3.33
N LEU A 61 3.18 19.50 -2.24
CA LEU A 61 4.02 18.32 -2.24
C LEU A 61 3.33 17.20 -1.45
N PHE A 62 3.12 16.06 -2.10
CA PHE A 62 2.48 14.90 -1.50
C PHE A 62 3.48 13.73 -1.45
N ASP A 63 4.07 13.50 -0.29
CA ASP A 63 4.95 12.36 -0.03
C ASP A 63 4.10 11.15 0.40
N VAL A 64 3.73 10.32 -0.56
CA VAL A 64 2.78 9.21 -0.37
C VAL A 64 3.30 8.17 0.64
N ARG A 65 4.63 8.05 0.80
CA ARG A 65 5.25 7.16 1.79
C ARG A 65 5.36 7.74 3.18
N LYS A 66 4.87 8.94 3.41
CA LYS A 66 4.91 9.55 4.74
C LYS A 66 4.02 8.74 5.70
N SER A 67 4.64 8.21 6.75
CA SER A 67 3.94 7.44 7.78
C SER A 67 3.02 8.33 8.61
N PRO A 68 2.00 7.77 9.25
CA PRO A 68 1.29 8.44 10.33
C PRO A 68 2.27 8.96 11.40
N THR A 69 1.91 10.04 12.06
CA THR A 69 2.71 10.60 13.16
C THR A 69 2.62 9.72 14.42
N ASP A 70 3.60 9.83 15.32
CA ASP A 70 3.68 8.96 16.51
C ASP A 70 2.41 8.97 17.38
N ASP A 71 1.69 10.08 17.41
CA ASP A 71 0.41 10.23 18.11
C ASP A 71 -0.78 9.58 17.43
N GLN A 72 -0.63 9.19 16.17
CA GLN A 72 -1.61 8.44 15.37
C GLN A 72 -1.33 6.92 15.37
N LEU A 73 -0.17 6.50 15.89
CA LEU A 73 0.20 5.10 15.94
C LEU A 73 -0.39 4.41 17.18
N ARG A 74 -1.02 3.26 16.97
CA ARG A 74 -1.48 2.37 18.05
C ARG A 74 -1.17 0.91 17.73
N VAL A 75 -1.08 0.08 18.74
CA VAL A 75 -1.06 -1.38 18.56
C VAL A 75 -2.46 -1.87 18.19
N GLY A 76 -2.53 -2.97 17.43
CA GLY A 76 -3.80 -3.62 17.15
C GLY A 76 -4.46 -4.12 18.45
N ASP A 77 -5.76 -3.93 18.58
CA ASP A 77 -6.56 -4.32 19.75
C ASP A 77 -7.78 -5.19 19.38
N GLY A 78 -7.93 -5.54 18.10
CA GLY A 78 -9.01 -6.38 17.60
C GLY A 78 -10.31 -5.61 17.34
N SER A 79 -10.26 -4.27 17.29
CA SER A 79 -11.45 -3.46 17.02
C SER A 79 -12.05 -3.67 15.64
N VAL A 80 -11.28 -4.25 14.71
CA VAL A 80 -11.77 -4.65 13.39
C VAL A 80 -12.81 -5.77 13.44
N ASP A 81 -12.88 -6.56 14.52
CA ASP A 81 -13.90 -7.61 14.71
C ASP A 81 -15.32 -7.05 14.86
N ASP A 82 -15.43 -5.77 15.20
CA ASP A 82 -16.72 -5.08 15.44
C ASP A 82 -17.26 -4.40 14.17
N VAL A 83 -16.58 -4.49 13.01
CA VAL A 83 -17.09 -3.90 11.75
C VAL A 83 -18.17 -4.79 11.13
N ASP A 84 -19.21 -4.17 10.56
CA ASP A 84 -20.30 -4.90 9.90
C ASP A 84 -19.97 -5.28 8.43
N ALA A 85 -18.93 -4.70 7.84
CA ALA A 85 -18.52 -4.95 6.46
C ALA A 85 -17.78 -6.28 6.31
N ASP A 86 -18.02 -6.99 5.20
CA ASP A 86 -17.19 -8.13 4.81
C ASP A 86 -15.80 -7.67 4.36
N VAL A 87 -14.73 -8.26 4.89
CA VAL A 87 -13.34 -7.91 4.58
C VAL A 87 -12.67 -8.97 3.72
N VAL A 88 -12.17 -8.59 2.55
CA VAL A 88 -11.45 -9.47 1.61
C VAL A 88 -9.98 -9.02 1.50
N LEU A 89 -9.06 -9.84 1.97
CA LEU A 89 -7.63 -9.57 1.90
C LEU A 89 -6.98 -10.31 0.73
N THR A 90 -6.23 -9.59 -0.12
CA THR A 90 -5.44 -10.22 -1.17
C THR A 90 -4.02 -10.48 -0.70
N LEU A 91 -3.67 -11.73 -0.44
CA LEU A 91 -2.31 -12.18 -0.13
C LEU A 91 -1.63 -12.79 -1.37
N GLY A 92 -0.42 -13.31 -1.22
CA GLY A 92 0.32 -13.91 -2.33
C GLY A 92 1.46 -14.80 -1.89
N THR A 93 1.95 -15.61 -2.82
CA THR A 93 3.08 -16.53 -2.59
C THR A 93 4.44 -15.86 -2.56
N ASP A 94 4.55 -14.62 -3.07
CA ASP A 94 5.78 -13.82 -3.08
C ASP A 94 5.49 -12.33 -3.30
N CYS A 95 6.54 -11.48 -3.33
CA CYS A 95 6.47 -10.12 -3.83
C CYS A 95 6.16 -10.10 -5.34
N ALA A 96 5.56 -9.02 -5.83
CA ALA A 96 5.31 -8.78 -7.26
C ALA A 96 4.57 -9.91 -8.02
N VAL A 97 3.70 -10.67 -7.36
CA VAL A 97 2.79 -11.68 -7.97
C VAL A 97 1.43 -11.11 -8.36
N GLY A 98 1.23 -9.79 -8.24
CA GLY A 98 0.03 -9.11 -8.70
C GLY A 98 -1.03 -8.80 -7.64
N LYS A 99 -0.74 -8.93 -6.33
CA LYS A 99 -1.70 -8.66 -5.22
C LYS A 99 -2.47 -7.36 -5.39
N ARG A 100 -1.77 -6.22 -5.52
CA ARG A 100 -2.42 -4.92 -5.71
C ARG A 100 -3.34 -4.90 -6.94
N THR A 101 -2.88 -5.44 -8.07
CA THR A 101 -3.68 -5.50 -9.30
C THR A 101 -4.93 -6.34 -9.07
N THR A 102 -4.79 -7.50 -8.44
CA THR A 102 -5.93 -8.37 -8.09
C THR A 102 -6.92 -7.66 -7.17
N THR A 103 -6.43 -6.99 -6.11
CA THR A 103 -7.29 -6.20 -5.19
C THR A 103 -8.07 -5.15 -5.95
N PHE A 104 -7.39 -4.38 -6.80
CA PHE A 104 -8.00 -3.31 -7.59
C PHE A 104 -9.05 -3.83 -8.58
N GLU A 105 -8.74 -4.91 -9.31
CA GLU A 105 -9.68 -5.53 -10.26
C GLU A 105 -10.92 -6.12 -9.56
N LEU A 106 -10.73 -6.74 -8.39
CA LEU A 106 -11.85 -7.25 -7.57
C LEU A 106 -12.74 -6.11 -7.08
N TYR A 107 -12.13 -5.05 -6.55
CA TYR A 107 -12.84 -3.85 -6.13
C TYR A 107 -13.65 -3.24 -7.28
N GLN A 108 -13.04 -3.04 -8.45
CA GLN A 108 -13.74 -2.50 -9.62
C GLN A 108 -14.86 -3.43 -10.11
N ALA A 109 -14.66 -4.74 -10.11
CA ALA A 109 -15.67 -5.71 -10.48
C ALA A 109 -16.87 -5.67 -9.52
N ALA A 110 -16.60 -5.62 -8.20
CA ALA A 110 -17.65 -5.49 -7.19
C ALA A 110 -18.51 -4.24 -7.39
N GLN A 111 -17.87 -3.08 -7.63
CA GLN A 111 -18.59 -1.85 -7.94
C GLN A 111 -19.39 -1.95 -9.25
N ALA A 112 -18.84 -2.57 -10.29
CA ALA A 112 -19.55 -2.77 -11.56
C ALA A 112 -20.79 -3.68 -11.41
N ASP A 113 -20.74 -4.63 -10.48
CA ASP A 113 -21.87 -5.49 -10.11
C ASP A 113 -22.85 -4.82 -9.13
N GLY A 114 -22.59 -3.56 -8.74
CA GLY A 114 -23.48 -2.75 -7.90
C GLY A 114 -23.32 -3.00 -6.40
N LEU A 115 -22.22 -3.62 -5.96
CA LEU A 115 -21.90 -3.77 -4.55
C LEU A 115 -21.32 -2.46 -4.00
N ASP A 116 -21.64 -2.12 -2.75
CA ASP A 116 -21.03 -1.01 -2.05
C ASP A 116 -19.66 -1.44 -1.50
N ALA A 117 -18.64 -1.18 -2.29
CA ALA A 117 -17.28 -1.67 -2.03
C ALA A 117 -16.28 -0.53 -1.85
N GLY A 118 -15.44 -0.66 -0.81
CA GLY A 118 -14.31 0.18 -0.53
C GLY A 118 -12.96 -0.54 -0.73
N TRP A 119 -11.88 0.21 -0.76
CA TRP A 119 -10.53 -0.31 -0.98
C TRP A 119 -9.52 0.35 -0.04
N VAL A 120 -8.76 -0.49 0.68
CA VAL A 120 -7.63 -0.11 1.53
C VAL A 120 -6.32 -0.49 0.84
N ALA A 121 -5.43 0.48 0.62
CA ALA A 121 -4.10 0.26 0.08
C ALA A 121 -3.03 0.19 1.17
N THR A 122 -2.11 -0.76 1.05
CA THR A 122 -0.96 -0.91 1.95
C THR A 122 0.38 -0.55 1.28
N GLY A 123 0.32 -0.01 0.06
CA GLY A 123 1.47 0.41 -0.72
C GLY A 123 1.20 1.68 -1.52
N GLN A 124 2.27 2.39 -1.88
CA GLN A 124 2.17 3.71 -2.51
C GLN A 124 1.37 3.73 -3.81
N THR A 125 1.43 2.67 -4.60
CA THR A 125 0.73 2.68 -5.89
C THR A 125 -0.78 2.59 -5.71
N GLY A 126 -1.27 1.81 -4.74
CA GLY A 126 -2.69 1.75 -4.41
C GLY A 126 -3.24 3.12 -4.00
N ILE A 127 -2.49 3.83 -3.14
CA ILE A 127 -2.82 5.20 -2.72
C ILE A 127 -2.87 6.15 -3.94
N MET A 128 -1.84 6.11 -4.80
CA MET A 128 -1.76 6.98 -5.99
C MET A 128 -2.87 6.74 -7.02
N VAL A 129 -3.41 5.54 -7.10
CA VAL A 129 -4.49 5.22 -8.07
C VAL A 129 -5.89 5.34 -7.46
N GLY A 130 -6.00 5.79 -6.20
CA GLY A 130 -7.25 6.23 -5.61
C GLY A 130 -7.92 5.24 -4.66
N ALA A 131 -7.16 4.51 -3.84
CA ALA A 131 -7.72 3.81 -2.70
C ALA A 131 -8.47 4.78 -1.77
N HIS A 132 -9.54 4.32 -1.09
CA HIS A 132 -10.32 5.12 -0.16
C HIS A 132 -9.49 5.56 1.03
N GLU A 133 -8.72 4.62 1.56
CA GLU A 133 -7.73 4.85 2.61
C GLU A 133 -6.45 4.09 2.29
N GLY A 134 -5.33 4.49 2.88
CA GLY A 134 -4.09 3.76 2.67
C GLY A 134 -2.89 4.29 3.42
N VAL A 135 -1.96 3.37 3.64
CA VAL A 135 -0.65 3.64 4.23
C VAL A 135 0.42 2.82 3.51
N VAL A 136 1.63 3.35 3.42
CA VAL A 136 2.76 2.55 2.96
C VAL A 136 3.35 1.82 4.15
N VAL A 137 2.93 0.57 4.37
CA VAL A 137 3.23 -0.22 5.58
C VAL A 137 4.71 -0.48 5.81
N ASP A 138 5.55 -0.43 4.78
CA ASP A 138 7.00 -0.59 4.93
C ASP A 138 7.69 0.59 5.65
N ARG A 139 6.94 1.65 5.93
CA ARG A 139 7.38 2.84 6.69
C ARG A 139 6.79 2.91 8.09
N VAL A 140 5.87 2.03 8.43
CA VAL A 140 5.28 1.95 9.77
C VAL A 140 6.14 1.06 10.67
N PRO A 141 6.48 1.46 11.91
CA PRO A 141 7.16 0.56 12.83
C PRO A 141 6.37 -0.71 13.07
N ALA A 142 7.07 -1.86 13.12
CA ALA A 142 6.45 -3.19 13.09
C ALA A 142 5.35 -3.41 14.13
N ASP A 143 5.52 -2.87 15.36
CA ASP A 143 4.57 -3.02 16.45
C ASP A 143 3.21 -2.35 16.19
N PHE A 144 3.15 -1.42 15.25
CA PHE A 144 1.96 -0.62 14.98
C PHE A 144 1.27 -0.96 13.65
N ILE A 145 1.88 -1.81 12.79
CA ILE A 145 1.31 -2.10 11.46
C ILE A 145 -0.11 -2.66 11.58
N ALA A 146 -0.35 -3.61 12.50
CA ALA A 146 -1.67 -4.20 12.68
C ALA A 146 -2.70 -3.14 13.09
N GLY A 147 -2.39 -2.29 14.08
CA GLY A 147 -3.30 -1.23 14.52
C GLY A 147 -3.59 -0.19 13.45
N VAL A 148 -2.60 0.19 12.66
CA VAL A 148 -2.80 1.10 11.51
C VAL A 148 -3.72 0.46 10.46
N VAL A 149 -3.55 -0.83 10.16
CA VAL A 149 -4.41 -1.54 9.21
C VAL A 149 -5.84 -1.66 9.75
N GLU A 150 -6.03 -1.95 11.05
CA GLU A 150 -7.35 -1.94 11.71
C GLU A 150 -8.05 -0.60 11.54
N ASP A 151 -7.34 0.52 11.78
CA ASP A 151 -7.90 1.86 11.63
C ASP A 151 -8.35 2.15 10.18
N LEU A 152 -7.53 1.76 9.19
CA LEU A 152 -7.86 1.93 7.78
C LEU A 152 -9.08 1.10 7.37
N VAL A 153 -9.14 -0.17 7.79
CA VAL A 153 -10.28 -1.06 7.51
C VAL A 153 -11.53 -0.53 8.16
N SER A 154 -11.48 -0.18 9.45
CA SER A 154 -12.63 0.36 10.20
C SER A 154 -13.14 1.67 9.60
N THR A 155 -12.22 2.54 9.12
CA THR A 155 -12.59 3.80 8.46
C THR A 155 -13.36 3.55 7.16
N VAL A 156 -12.87 2.63 6.32
CA VAL A 156 -13.54 2.31 5.05
C VAL A 156 -14.84 1.54 5.28
N ALA A 157 -14.87 0.62 6.25
CA ALA A 157 -16.03 -0.16 6.62
C ALA A 157 -17.18 0.69 7.18
N ALA A 158 -16.90 1.89 7.68
CA ALA A 158 -17.94 2.80 8.16
C ALA A 158 -18.88 3.30 7.04
N ASP A 159 -18.40 3.32 5.81
CA ASP A 159 -19.11 3.83 4.64
C ASP A 159 -19.40 2.77 3.57
N HIS A 160 -18.89 1.53 3.73
CA HIS A 160 -19.00 0.46 2.72
C HIS A 160 -19.34 -0.90 3.35
N ASP A 161 -20.13 -1.71 2.63
CA ASP A 161 -20.53 -3.07 3.05
C ASP A 161 -19.47 -4.12 2.75
N LEU A 162 -18.49 -3.83 1.86
CA LEU A 162 -17.43 -4.74 1.42
C LEU A 162 -16.11 -3.99 1.32
N VAL A 163 -15.07 -4.47 2.00
CA VAL A 163 -13.73 -3.83 2.03
C VAL A 163 -12.68 -4.76 1.42
N PHE A 164 -12.06 -4.31 0.34
CA PHE A 164 -10.90 -4.99 -0.25
C PHE A 164 -9.61 -4.42 0.33
N VAL A 165 -8.73 -5.29 0.85
CA VAL A 165 -7.45 -4.91 1.45
C VAL A 165 -6.29 -5.42 0.60
N GLU A 166 -5.36 -4.52 0.24
CA GLU A 166 -4.12 -4.87 -0.45
C GLU A 166 -3.14 -5.54 0.52
N GLY A 167 -2.69 -6.76 0.24
CA GLY A 167 -1.65 -7.42 1.01
C GLY A 167 -0.24 -7.17 0.45
N GLN A 168 0.77 -7.48 1.26
CA GLN A 168 2.19 -7.35 0.91
C GLN A 168 2.93 -8.68 1.06
N ALA A 169 4.00 -8.88 0.25
CA ALA A 169 4.90 -10.04 0.31
C ALA A 169 4.21 -11.41 0.42
N SER A 170 4.62 -12.26 1.36
CA SER A 170 4.03 -13.57 1.70
C SER A 170 4.44 -14.00 3.12
N LEU A 171 3.68 -14.89 3.76
CA LEU A 171 3.97 -15.41 5.10
C LEU A 171 5.25 -16.27 5.14
N THR A 172 5.62 -16.88 4.02
CA THR A 172 6.86 -17.68 3.91
C THR A 172 8.09 -16.84 3.52
N HIS A 173 7.93 -15.53 3.23
CA HIS A 173 9.03 -14.68 2.79
C HIS A 173 9.92 -14.25 3.95
N ARG A 174 11.17 -14.74 4.00
CA ARG A 174 12.10 -14.54 5.14
C ARG A 174 12.36 -13.07 5.52
N ALA A 175 12.35 -12.17 4.53
CA ALA A 175 12.61 -10.76 4.78
C ALA A 175 11.34 -9.96 5.14
N TYR A 176 10.16 -10.39 4.67
CA TYR A 176 8.96 -9.54 4.71
C TYR A 176 7.73 -10.19 5.33
N SER A 177 7.84 -11.44 5.83
CA SER A 177 6.71 -12.16 6.45
C SER A 177 6.07 -11.41 7.62
N GLY A 178 6.85 -10.65 8.38
CA GLY A 178 6.32 -9.86 9.50
C GLY A 178 5.31 -8.80 9.06
N VAL A 179 5.54 -8.15 7.92
CA VAL A 179 4.57 -7.19 7.34
C VAL A 179 3.31 -7.90 6.90
N THR A 180 3.46 -9.05 6.21
CA THR A 180 2.31 -9.86 5.76
C THR A 180 1.43 -10.29 6.93
N LEU A 181 2.06 -10.79 8.00
CA LEU A 181 1.39 -11.23 9.23
C LEU A 181 0.65 -10.08 9.92
N SER A 182 1.30 -8.92 10.02
CA SER A 182 0.68 -7.74 10.64
C SER A 182 -0.53 -7.24 9.85
N ILE A 183 -0.48 -7.30 8.50
CA ILE A 183 -1.64 -6.97 7.66
C ILE A 183 -2.75 -7.99 7.85
N LEU A 184 -2.44 -9.29 7.91
CA LEU A 184 -3.42 -10.35 8.13
C LEU A 184 -4.18 -10.14 9.45
N HIS A 185 -3.44 -9.87 10.53
CA HIS A 185 -4.05 -9.63 11.85
C HIS A 185 -4.79 -8.29 11.95
N GLY A 186 -4.27 -7.23 11.29
CA GLY A 186 -4.94 -5.93 11.32
C GLY A 186 -6.16 -5.84 10.41
N ALA A 187 -6.19 -6.62 9.32
CA ALA A 187 -7.36 -6.68 8.44
C ALA A 187 -8.42 -7.68 8.93
N TRP A 188 -8.01 -8.72 9.64
CA TRP A 188 -8.83 -9.83 10.16
C TRP A 188 -9.92 -10.27 9.17
N PRO A 189 -9.55 -10.76 7.99
CA PRO A 189 -10.44 -10.88 6.85
C PRO A 189 -11.42 -12.06 6.96
N ASP A 190 -12.65 -11.89 6.44
CA ASP A 190 -13.63 -12.95 6.24
C ASP A 190 -13.24 -13.88 5.08
N ALA A 191 -12.50 -13.34 4.10
CA ALA A 191 -12.01 -14.12 2.97
C ALA A 191 -10.63 -13.66 2.52
N VAL A 192 -9.83 -14.62 2.03
CA VAL A 192 -8.50 -14.33 1.45
C VAL A 192 -8.45 -14.79 0.00
N VAL A 193 -7.97 -13.88 -0.87
CA VAL A 193 -7.61 -14.18 -2.26
C VAL A 193 -6.10 -14.32 -2.35
N LEU A 194 -5.60 -15.48 -2.75
CA LEU A 194 -4.17 -15.74 -2.87
C LEU A 194 -3.67 -15.61 -4.31
N ALA A 195 -2.88 -14.56 -4.58
CA ALA A 195 -2.22 -14.34 -5.85
C ALA A 195 -0.94 -15.19 -5.96
N ASP A 196 -0.78 -15.88 -7.09
CA ASP A 196 0.37 -16.74 -7.36
C ASP A 196 0.91 -16.54 -8.78
N GLU A 197 2.19 -16.80 -8.95
CA GLU A 197 2.86 -16.90 -10.25
C GLU A 197 3.43 -18.33 -10.41
N PRO A 198 2.69 -19.26 -11.02
CA PRO A 198 3.01 -20.70 -10.99
C PRO A 198 4.36 -21.08 -11.59
N VAL A 199 4.94 -20.24 -12.45
CA VAL A 199 6.23 -20.49 -13.10
C VAL A 199 7.43 -19.92 -12.33
N ARG A 200 7.18 -19.23 -11.22
CA ARG A 200 8.23 -18.63 -10.40
C ARG A 200 8.83 -19.63 -9.45
N GLU A 201 10.13 -19.88 -9.60
CA GLU A 201 10.88 -20.77 -8.73
C GLU A 201 11.59 -20.02 -7.59
N GLY A 202 12.25 -18.91 -7.91
CA GLY A 202 13.01 -18.09 -6.96
C GLY A 202 12.25 -16.83 -6.53
N ARG A 203 12.48 -16.38 -5.30
CA ARG A 203 11.84 -15.18 -4.76
C ARG A 203 12.40 -13.91 -5.40
N THR A 204 11.54 -12.96 -5.66
CA THR A 204 11.90 -11.65 -6.19
C THR A 204 12.98 -11.00 -5.32
N HIS A 205 14.11 -10.63 -5.92
CA HIS A 205 15.35 -10.09 -5.29
C HIS A 205 16.07 -11.03 -4.33
N PHE A 206 15.59 -12.27 -4.13
CA PHE A 206 16.18 -13.26 -3.23
C PHE A 206 16.21 -14.65 -3.90
N GLU A 207 16.68 -14.74 -5.15
CA GLU A 207 16.59 -15.91 -6.03
C GLU A 207 17.18 -17.21 -5.43
N ARG A 208 18.10 -17.10 -4.46
CA ARG A 208 18.61 -18.25 -3.70
C ARG A 208 17.57 -18.94 -2.80
N PHE A 209 16.43 -18.27 -2.55
CA PHE A 209 15.32 -18.82 -1.79
C PHE A 209 14.19 -19.18 -2.75
N GLN A 210 13.70 -20.40 -2.65
CA GLN A 210 12.57 -20.86 -3.45
C GLN A 210 11.25 -20.30 -2.92
N VAL A 211 10.28 -20.19 -3.79
CA VAL A 211 8.88 -19.94 -3.42
C VAL A 211 8.32 -21.24 -2.86
N ASP A 212 7.70 -21.19 -1.69
CA ASP A 212 7.21 -22.38 -0.99
C ASP A 212 5.90 -22.94 -1.58
N GLY A 213 5.23 -22.18 -2.46
CA GLY A 213 4.03 -22.59 -3.17
C GLY A 213 2.72 -22.33 -2.42
N VAL A 214 1.63 -22.43 -3.19
CA VAL A 214 0.26 -22.09 -2.77
C VAL A 214 -0.20 -22.87 -1.53
N GLU A 215 0.00 -24.20 -1.51
CA GLU A 215 -0.48 -25.03 -0.41
C GLU A 215 0.10 -24.68 0.96
N LYS A 216 1.36 -24.23 0.99
CA LYS A 216 2.02 -23.85 2.24
C LYS A 216 1.52 -22.49 2.73
N GLU A 217 1.35 -21.53 1.83
CA GLU A 217 0.78 -20.23 2.17
C GLU A 217 -0.65 -20.38 2.69
N LEU A 218 -1.51 -21.15 2.01
CA LEU A 218 -2.89 -21.38 2.43
C LEU A 218 -2.95 -22.00 3.84
N ARG A 219 -2.14 -23.01 4.12
CA ARG A 219 -2.10 -23.62 5.47
C ARG A 219 -1.68 -22.61 6.55
N LEU A 220 -0.69 -21.78 6.26
CA LEU A 220 -0.26 -20.74 7.22
C LEU A 220 -1.34 -19.70 7.42
N ILE A 221 -2.04 -19.28 6.36
CA ILE A 221 -3.16 -18.35 6.47
C ILE A 221 -4.25 -18.96 7.37
N GLU A 222 -4.69 -20.18 7.10
CA GLU A 222 -5.69 -20.89 7.89
C GLU A 222 -5.28 -21.04 9.36
N ASP A 223 -4.02 -21.41 9.63
CA ASP A 223 -3.48 -21.57 10.99
C ASP A 223 -3.39 -20.26 11.78
N LEU A 224 -3.26 -19.12 11.10
CA LEU A 224 -3.02 -17.80 11.71
C LEU A 224 -4.26 -16.89 11.73
N SER A 225 -5.34 -17.29 11.03
CA SER A 225 -6.63 -16.58 10.98
C SER A 225 -7.71 -17.18 11.89
N ASN A 226 -7.37 -18.18 12.74
CA ASN A 226 -8.30 -18.87 13.65
C ASN A 226 -8.03 -18.55 15.10
#